data_b10a4d914a1567740026fd484d1a575e
#
_entry.id   b10a4d914a1567740026fd484d1a575e
#
_cell.length_a   1.000
_cell.length_b   1.000
_cell.length_c   1.000
_cell.angle_alpha   90.00
_cell.angle_beta   90.00
_cell.angle_gamma   90.00
#
_symmetry.space_group_name_H-M   'P 1'
#
loop_
_entity.id
_entity.type
_entity.pdbx_description
1 polymer ?
#
loop_
_entity_poly.entity_id
_entity_poly.type
_entity_poly.pdbx_seq_one_letter_code
_entity_poly.pdbx_strand_id
1 'polypeptide(L)'
;MINPSGLLTCLLIATGLLVGTHQNSEAKPKPKKLVKVWESDTTLRVPESVLFDHTTDIIYVANIEGKSDELDGSGFISQMSLDGKITNLRWATGLNAPKGMGLYRGKLYVTDVYRLVEINTATGQVEKTYDAIDQKNAFLNDVTVAKDGTVYVSDSRFDKIYRLKDGKWEVLISGEQLNKPNGVLADGKESILVGSTKTGALRRLDLATLKMTTIADGMAATDGIVTDGKSGYFVSDWNGQVFFVDKNGVKESLLDTRTGKINSADIEYVKSRKLILVPTFFKNTVVAYHVE
;
A
#
# COMPACT_ATOMS: atom_id res chain seq x y z
N MET A 1 50.58 19.65 84.18
CA MET A 1 49.98 18.34 84.42
C MET A 1 48.57 18.35 83.90
N ILE A 2 48.29 17.47 82.96
CA ILE A 2 47.04 16.95 82.54
C ILE A 2 46.11 17.88 81.74
N ASN A 3 46.14 17.62 80.45
CA ASN A 3 45.11 17.89 79.44
C ASN A 3 43.88 17.02 79.70
N PRO A 4 42.68 17.39 79.30
CA PRO A 4 42.03 16.51 78.31
C PRO A 4 41.31 17.25 77.15
N SER A 5 41.52 16.69 76.06
CA SER A 5 40.90 16.83 74.73
C SER A 5 39.37 16.75 74.74
N GLY A 6 38.69 17.73 74.11
CA GLY A 6 37.27 17.67 73.76
C GLY A 6 37.10 17.28 72.29
N LEU A 7 36.49 16.15 72.01
CA LEU A 7 36.07 15.72 70.70
C LEU A 7 34.83 16.50 70.27
N LEU A 8 34.95 17.23 69.19
CA LEU A 8 33.82 17.86 68.52
C LEU A 8 33.29 16.90 67.44
N THR A 9 32.11 16.29 67.65
CA THR A 9 31.45 15.44 66.71
C THR A 9 30.64 16.26 65.74
N CYS A 10 31.09 16.39 64.49
CA CYS A 10 30.29 17.00 63.40
C CYS A 10 29.24 16.00 62.89
N LEU A 11 27.99 16.33 63.12
CA LEU A 11 26.83 15.62 62.56
C LEU A 11 26.57 16.10 61.12
N LEU A 12 26.94 15.30 60.13
CA LEU A 12 26.61 15.53 58.70
C LEU A 12 25.17 15.08 58.43
N ILE A 13 24.27 16.04 58.26
CA ILE A 13 22.90 15.79 57.78
C ILE A 13 22.96 15.69 56.23
N ALA A 14 22.89 14.47 55.69
CA ALA A 14 22.73 14.24 54.25
C ALA A 14 21.26 14.44 53.87
N THR A 15 20.94 15.58 53.25
CA THR A 15 19.66 15.80 52.60
C THR A 15 19.64 15.10 51.25
N GLY A 16 19.04 13.91 51.22
CA GLY A 16 18.79 13.18 49.95
C GLY A 16 17.72 13.89 49.11
N LEU A 17 18.11 14.50 47.99
CA LEU A 17 17.19 14.95 46.96
C LEU A 17 16.62 13.68 46.25
N LEU A 18 15.36 13.35 46.51
CA LEU A 18 14.59 12.41 45.70
C LEU A 18 14.25 13.09 44.36
N VAL A 19 15.04 12.84 43.33
CA VAL A 19 14.68 13.17 41.95
C VAL A 19 13.63 12.15 41.51
N GLY A 20 12.36 12.52 41.60
CA GLY A 20 11.27 11.75 41.04
C GLY A 20 11.35 11.77 39.54
N THR A 21 11.76 10.67 38.91
CA THR A 21 11.64 10.48 37.49
C THR A 21 10.16 10.30 37.16
N HIS A 22 9.50 11.38 36.70
CA HIS A 22 8.21 11.23 36.03
C HIS A 22 8.43 10.40 34.75
N GLN A 23 8.16 9.11 34.83
CA GLN A 23 7.89 8.32 33.62
C GLN A 23 6.57 8.82 33.05
N ASN A 24 6.65 9.66 32.01
CA ASN A 24 5.50 9.90 31.14
C ASN A 24 5.14 8.55 30.51
N SER A 25 4.13 7.89 31.06
CA SER A 25 3.51 6.75 30.38
C SER A 25 2.75 7.34 29.18
N GLU A 26 3.39 7.34 28.01
CA GLU A 26 2.67 7.59 26.77
C GLU A 26 1.53 6.57 26.71
N ALA A 27 0.30 7.05 26.71
CA ALA A 27 -0.88 6.21 26.60
C ALA A 27 -0.76 5.42 25.28
N LYS A 28 -0.84 4.09 25.36
CA LYS A 28 -0.84 3.25 24.16
C LYS A 28 -1.90 3.77 23.20
N PRO A 29 -1.58 3.97 21.91
CA PRO A 29 -2.57 4.41 20.94
C PRO A 29 -3.76 3.44 20.97
N LYS A 30 -4.98 3.99 20.89
CA LYS A 30 -6.19 3.16 20.81
C LYS A 30 -6.09 2.25 19.60
N PRO A 31 -6.49 0.96 19.69
CA PRO A 31 -6.52 0.07 18.56
C PRO A 31 -7.42 0.65 17.47
N LYS A 32 -6.99 0.57 16.23
CA LYS A 32 -7.79 1.01 15.07
C LYS A 32 -8.89 -0.02 14.82
N LYS A 33 -10.02 0.44 14.29
CA LYS A 33 -11.15 -0.41 13.91
C LYS A 33 -11.67 -0.01 12.54
N LEU A 34 -12.07 -0.98 11.74
CA LEU A 34 -12.75 -0.76 10.47
C LEU A 34 -14.25 -0.99 10.62
N VAL A 35 -15.04 0.04 10.32
CA VAL A 35 -16.50 -0.02 10.33
C VAL A 35 -17.01 0.14 8.91
N LYS A 36 -17.73 -0.87 8.39
CA LYS A 36 -18.29 -0.85 7.04
C LYS A 36 -19.24 0.34 6.86
N VAL A 37 -19.05 1.11 5.79
CA VAL A 37 -19.86 2.28 5.42
C VAL A 37 -20.79 1.94 4.26
N TRP A 38 -20.24 1.42 3.18
CA TRP A 38 -20.98 1.01 2.00
C TRP A 38 -20.30 -0.15 1.26
N GLU A 39 -21.03 -0.77 0.38
CA GLU A 39 -20.56 -1.75 -0.59
C GLU A 39 -21.23 -1.43 -1.93
N SER A 40 -20.45 -1.44 -3.02
CA SER A 40 -20.98 -1.24 -4.36
C SER A 40 -21.92 -2.36 -4.77
N ASP A 41 -22.65 -2.17 -5.87
CA ASP A 41 -23.29 -3.29 -6.53
C ASP A 41 -22.26 -4.26 -7.14
N THR A 42 -22.72 -5.38 -7.70
CA THR A 42 -21.91 -6.50 -8.22
C THR A 42 -21.68 -6.42 -9.72
N THR A 43 -21.78 -5.24 -10.34
CA THR A 43 -21.57 -5.08 -11.80
C THR A 43 -20.10 -5.00 -12.19
N LEU A 44 -19.21 -4.70 -11.24
CA LEU A 44 -17.75 -4.80 -11.43
C LEU A 44 -17.36 -6.24 -11.83
N ARG A 45 -16.20 -6.39 -12.45
CA ARG A 45 -15.72 -7.68 -12.96
C ARG A 45 -14.31 -7.97 -12.48
N VAL A 46 -14.22 -8.76 -11.40
CA VAL A 46 -12.96 -9.10 -10.75
C VAL A 46 -12.16 -7.82 -10.44
N PRO A 47 -12.73 -6.89 -9.62
CA PRO A 47 -12.03 -5.65 -9.25
C PRO A 47 -10.77 -5.99 -8.46
N GLU A 48 -9.63 -5.55 -8.97
CA GLU A 48 -8.33 -5.88 -8.41
C GLU A 48 -7.71 -4.71 -7.66
N SER A 49 -7.86 -3.49 -8.18
CA SER A 49 -7.31 -2.28 -7.55
C SER A 49 -8.32 -1.16 -7.54
N VAL A 50 -8.21 -0.29 -6.54
CA VAL A 50 -8.94 0.96 -6.44
C VAL A 50 -7.97 2.12 -6.19
N LEU A 51 -8.22 3.27 -6.82
CA LEU A 51 -7.42 4.48 -6.66
C LEU A 51 -8.31 5.71 -6.58
N PHE A 52 -8.12 6.55 -5.56
CA PHE A 52 -8.88 7.78 -5.40
C PHE A 52 -8.13 9.00 -5.96
N ASP A 53 -8.76 9.70 -6.88
CA ASP A 53 -8.27 11.00 -7.36
C ASP A 53 -8.80 12.12 -6.46
N HIS A 54 -7.92 12.66 -5.62
CA HIS A 54 -8.20 13.77 -4.70
C HIS A 54 -8.56 15.11 -5.42
N THR A 55 -8.33 15.19 -6.73
CA THR A 55 -8.58 16.40 -7.51
C THR A 55 -10.00 16.43 -8.06
N THR A 56 -10.53 15.27 -8.43
CA THR A 56 -11.83 15.12 -9.09
C THR A 56 -12.89 14.42 -8.24
N ASP A 57 -12.50 13.91 -7.06
CA ASP A 57 -13.32 13.04 -6.18
C ASP A 57 -13.83 11.76 -6.89
N ILE A 58 -13.07 11.27 -7.87
CA ILE A 58 -13.37 10.03 -8.59
C ILE A 58 -12.57 8.88 -7.99
N ILE A 59 -13.22 7.73 -7.83
CA ILE A 59 -12.56 6.44 -7.57
C ILE A 59 -12.42 5.72 -8.90
N TYR A 60 -11.19 5.37 -9.30
CA TYR A 60 -10.93 4.44 -10.40
C TYR A 60 -10.89 3.02 -9.86
N VAL A 61 -11.39 2.06 -10.65
CA VAL A 61 -11.39 0.63 -10.30
C VAL A 61 -10.86 -0.16 -11.50
N ALA A 62 -9.79 -0.91 -11.29
CA ALA A 62 -9.26 -1.83 -12.29
C ALA A 62 -10.07 -3.13 -12.28
N ASN A 63 -10.60 -3.53 -13.43
CA ASN A 63 -11.41 -4.75 -13.59
C ASN A 63 -10.72 -5.71 -14.55
N ILE A 64 -10.35 -6.89 -14.06
CA ILE A 64 -9.67 -7.94 -14.86
C ILE A 64 -10.62 -8.53 -15.91
N GLU A 65 -11.89 -8.82 -15.56
CA GLU A 65 -12.88 -9.48 -16.41
C GLU A 65 -12.36 -10.73 -17.12
N GLY A 66 -11.89 -11.70 -16.34
CA GLY A 66 -11.33 -12.94 -16.86
C GLY A 66 -10.23 -13.50 -15.96
N LYS A 67 -9.20 -14.05 -16.57
CA LYS A 67 -8.02 -14.51 -15.83
C LYS A 67 -6.98 -13.40 -15.74
N SER A 68 -6.23 -13.39 -14.67
CA SER A 68 -5.26 -12.33 -14.34
C SER A 68 -4.06 -12.23 -15.29
N ASP A 69 -3.86 -13.18 -16.20
CA ASP A 69 -2.77 -13.22 -17.18
C ASP A 69 -3.25 -13.44 -18.64
N GLU A 70 -4.56 -13.36 -18.87
CA GLU A 70 -5.16 -13.49 -20.20
C GLU A 70 -4.95 -12.22 -21.03
N LEU A 71 -4.68 -12.39 -22.33
CA LEU A 71 -4.44 -11.30 -23.28
C LEU A 71 -5.61 -11.18 -24.25
N ASP A 72 -6.81 -10.93 -23.74
CA ASP A 72 -8.07 -10.99 -24.49
C ASP A 72 -8.70 -9.62 -24.76
N GLY A 73 -8.13 -8.54 -24.19
CA GLY A 73 -8.63 -7.18 -24.37
C GLY A 73 -9.95 -6.89 -23.65
N SER A 74 -10.38 -7.76 -22.74
CA SER A 74 -11.68 -7.62 -22.04
C SER A 74 -11.62 -6.70 -20.82
N GLY A 75 -10.43 -6.52 -20.24
CA GLY A 75 -10.21 -5.71 -19.04
C GLY A 75 -10.53 -4.23 -19.25
N PHE A 76 -10.91 -3.56 -18.18
CA PHE A 76 -11.33 -2.15 -18.22
C PHE A 76 -11.14 -1.44 -16.89
N ILE A 77 -11.18 -0.10 -16.93
CA ILE A 77 -11.23 0.75 -15.74
C ILE A 77 -12.64 1.31 -15.60
N SER A 78 -13.20 1.22 -14.39
CA SER A 78 -14.45 1.87 -14.02
C SER A 78 -14.20 3.17 -13.26
N GLN A 79 -15.20 4.06 -13.26
CA GLN A 79 -15.26 5.21 -12.36
C GLN A 79 -16.41 5.03 -11.36
N MET A 80 -16.14 5.41 -10.11
CA MET A 80 -17.12 5.42 -9.03
C MET A 80 -17.06 6.74 -8.27
N SER A 81 -18.16 7.11 -7.65
CA SER A 81 -18.22 8.20 -6.67
C SER A 81 -17.90 7.71 -5.26
N LEU A 82 -17.58 8.65 -4.36
CA LEU A 82 -17.23 8.36 -2.96
C LEU A 82 -18.35 7.71 -2.12
N ASP A 83 -19.60 7.75 -2.60
CA ASP A 83 -20.74 7.07 -1.99
C ASP A 83 -20.95 5.64 -2.50
N GLY A 84 -20.00 5.13 -3.32
CA GLY A 84 -19.98 3.75 -3.79
C GLY A 84 -20.79 3.48 -5.05
N LYS A 85 -21.32 4.52 -5.74
CA LYS A 85 -22.04 4.34 -7.00
C LYS A 85 -21.08 4.26 -8.17
N ILE A 86 -21.28 3.28 -9.05
CA ILE A 86 -20.57 3.17 -10.32
C ILE A 86 -21.15 4.22 -11.27
N THR A 87 -20.35 5.24 -11.61
CA THR A 87 -20.77 6.37 -12.48
C THR A 87 -20.48 6.09 -13.94
N ASN A 88 -19.41 5.33 -14.23
CA ASN A 88 -19.08 4.87 -15.58
C ASN A 88 -18.41 3.50 -15.48
N LEU A 89 -19.11 2.45 -15.85
CA LEU A 89 -18.62 1.08 -15.68
C LEU A 89 -17.40 0.77 -16.58
N ARG A 90 -17.39 1.24 -17.82
CA ARG A 90 -16.33 1.00 -18.79
C ARG A 90 -15.75 2.32 -19.31
N TRP A 91 -15.17 3.09 -18.38
CA TRP A 91 -14.59 4.39 -18.68
C TRP A 91 -13.37 4.31 -19.60
N ALA A 92 -12.45 3.36 -19.33
CA ALA A 92 -11.34 3.05 -20.22
C ALA A 92 -11.34 1.55 -20.52
N THR A 93 -11.16 1.16 -21.78
CA THR A 93 -11.27 -0.20 -22.29
C THR A 93 -10.07 -0.58 -23.16
N GLY A 94 -10.03 -1.83 -23.63
CA GLY A 94 -8.93 -2.36 -24.47
C GLY A 94 -7.69 -2.73 -23.67
N LEU A 95 -7.87 -2.92 -22.35
CA LEU A 95 -6.88 -3.52 -21.46
C LEU A 95 -7.10 -5.04 -21.44
N ASN A 96 -6.07 -5.79 -21.05
CA ASN A 96 -6.17 -7.25 -20.91
C ASN A 96 -6.68 -7.62 -19.51
N ALA A 97 -5.82 -7.51 -18.51
CA ALA A 97 -6.13 -7.77 -17.12
C ALA A 97 -5.49 -6.68 -16.23
N PRO A 98 -6.08 -5.47 -16.21
CA PRO A 98 -5.52 -4.34 -15.47
C PRO A 98 -5.52 -4.63 -13.97
N LYS A 99 -4.44 -4.20 -13.30
CA LYS A 99 -4.22 -4.40 -11.87
C LYS A 99 -3.93 -3.08 -11.18
N GLY A 100 -2.74 -2.95 -10.56
CA GLY A 100 -2.36 -1.78 -9.81
C GLY A 100 -2.43 -0.48 -10.61
N MET A 101 -2.76 0.61 -9.91
CA MET A 101 -2.94 1.94 -10.50
C MET A 101 -2.17 3.01 -9.75
N GLY A 102 -1.64 4.00 -10.49
CA GLY A 102 -1.00 5.18 -9.93
C GLY A 102 -1.37 6.45 -10.70
N LEU A 103 -1.50 7.57 -10.00
CA LEU A 103 -1.96 8.83 -10.61
C LEU A 103 -0.89 9.92 -10.53
N TYR A 104 -0.65 10.62 -11.63
CA TYR A 104 0.23 11.79 -11.65
C TYR A 104 -0.15 12.78 -12.75
N ARG A 105 -0.49 14.02 -12.37
CA ARG A 105 -0.74 15.15 -13.29
C ARG A 105 -1.67 14.82 -14.46
N GLY A 106 -2.84 14.24 -14.17
CA GLY A 106 -3.84 13.91 -15.18
C GLY A 106 -3.53 12.65 -15.99
N LYS A 107 -2.58 11.84 -15.55
CA LYS A 107 -2.23 10.54 -16.14
C LYS A 107 -2.47 9.43 -15.13
N LEU A 108 -3.24 8.44 -15.53
CA LEU A 108 -3.42 7.20 -14.80
C LEU A 108 -2.48 6.14 -15.38
N TYR A 109 -1.55 5.68 -14.57
CA TYR A 109 -0.67 4.56 -14.88
C TYR A 109 -1.32 3.28 -14.42
N VAL A 110 -1.40 2.28 -15.28
CA VAL A 110 -2.08 1.00 -14.99
C VAL A 110 -1.18 -0.14 -15.44
N THR A 111 -0.94 -1.12 -14.58
CA THR A 111 -0.31 -2.37 -14.99
C THR A 111 -1.32 -3.25 -15.72
N ASP A 112 -0.92 -3.82 -16.85
CA ASP A 112 -1.79 -4.62 -17.70
C ASP A 112 -1.03 -5.83 -18.24
N VAL A 113 -0.98 -6.89 -17.44
CA VAL A 113 -0.28 -8.14 -17.63
C VAL A 113 1.24 -7.93 -17.83
N TYR A 114 1.69 -7.61 -19.02
CA TYR A 114 3.12 -7.46 -19.36
C TYR A 114 3.52 -6.02 -19.69
N ARG A 115 2.58 -5.08 -19.61
CA ARG A 115 2.81 -3.67 -19.96
C ARG A 115 2.32 -2.73 -18.87
N LEU A 116 2.98 -1.59 -18.75
CA LEU A 116 2.47 -0.42 -18.08
C LEU A 116 1.77 0.47 -19.11
N VAL A 117 0.55 0.86 -18.82
CA VAL A 117 -0.30 1.69 -19.69
C VAL A 117 -0.46 3.08 -19.07
N GLU A 118 -0.30 4.13 -19.87
CA GLU A 118 -0.55 5.52 -19.50
C GLU A 118 -1.88 5.95 -20.13
N ILE A 119 -2.86 6.31 -19.30
CA ILE A 119 -4.21 6.71 -19.69
C ILE A 119 -4.41 8.17 -19.31
N ASN A 120 -4.95 8.96 -20.23
CA ASN A 120 -5.36 10.34 -19.98
C ASN A 120 -6.64 10.38 -19.13
N THR A 121 -6.58 11.01 -17.94
CA THR A 121 -7.71 10.99 -17.00
C THR A 121 -8.92 11.83 -17.48
N ALA A 122 -8.72 12.78 -18.39
CA ALA A 122 -9.82 13.58 -18.93
C ALA A 122 -10.59 12.83 -20.04
N THR A 123 -9.95 11.90 -20.75
CA THR A 123 -10.53 11.24 -21.92
C THR A 123 -10.75 9.74 -21.78
N GLY A 124 -10.05 9.08 -20.85
CA GLY A 124 -10.02 7.61 -20.74
C GLY A 124 -9.21 6.91 -21.85
N GLN A 125 -8.51 7.66 -22.67
CA GLN A 125 -7.74 7.09 -23.79
C GLN A 125 -6.34 6.72 -23.37
N VAL A 126 -5.87 5.57 -23.88
CA VAL A 126 -4.48 5.13 -23.74
C VAL A 126 -3.60 6.05 -24.61
N GLU A 127 -2.64 6.71 -23.99
CA GLU A 127 -1.68 7.59 -24.67
C GLU A 127 -0.36 6.90 -24.94
N LYS A 128 0.07 6.01 -24.04
CA LYS A 128 1.37 5.34 -24.14
C LYS A 128 1.38 3.99 -23.44
N THR A 129 2.25 3.11 -23.91
CA THR A 129 2.53 1.81 -23.28
C THR A 129 4.04 1.58 -23.14
N TYR A 130 4.42 0.83 -22.11
CA TYR A 130 5.80 0.45 -21.82
C TYR A 130 5.81 -1.05 -21.53
N ASP A 131 6.31 -1.83 -22.47
CA ASP A 131 6.35 -3.28 -22.34
C ASP A 131 7.45 -3.70 -21.37
N ALA A 132 7.18 -4.71 -20.56
CA ALA A 132 8.20 -5.35 -19.73
C ALA A 132 9.29 -5.96 -20.62
N ILE A 133 10.51 -6.01 -20.11
CA ILE A 133 11.66 -6.55 -20.87
C ILE A 133 11.41 -8.00 -21.30
N ASP A 134 10.81 -8.81 -20.42
CA ASP A 134 10.45 -10.20 -20.71
C ASP A 134 9.08 -10.34 -21.40
N GLN A 135 8.48 -9.20 -21.77
CA GLN A 135 7.26 -9.11 -22.56
C GLN A 135 6.12 -10.00 -22.04
N LYS A 136 5.51 -10.79 -22.92
CA LYS A 136 4.30 -11.57 -22.64
C LYS A 136 4.40 -12.55 -21.47
N ASN A 137 5.60 -12.89 -21.03
CA ASN A 137 5.81 -13.75 -19.87
C ASN A 137 5.85 -12.98 -18.54
N ALA A 138 5.94 -11.63 -18.56
CA ALA A 138 5.91 -10.82 -17.35
C ALA A 138 4.52 -10.84 -16.70
N PHE A 139 4.50 -10.55 -15.39
CA PHE A 139 3.28 -10.37 -14.63
C PHE A 139 3.43 -9.09 -13.80
N LEU A 140 3.28 -7.95 -14.49
CA LEU A 140 3.27 -6.66 -13.83
C LEU A 140 2.02 -6.60 -12.94
N ASN A 141 2.23 -6.28 -11.68
CA ASN A 141 1.17 -6.35 -10.69
C ASN A 141 0.79 -4.96 -10.20
N ASP A 142 1.61 -4.32 -9.38
CA ASP A 142 1.24 -3.06 -8.79
C ASP A 142 2.13 -1.91 -9.26
N VAL A 143 1.64 -0.68 -9.09
CA VAL A 143 2.33 0.55 -9.50
C VAL A 143 2.15 1.65 -8.46
N THR A 144 3.23 2.35 -8.18
CA THR A 144 3.20 3.58 -7.38
C THR A 144 3.88 4.72 -8.10
N VAL A 145 3.42 5.94 -7.85
CA VAL A 145 4.04 7.15 -8.41
C VAL A 145 4.57 8.03 -7.29
N ALA A 146 5.87 8.30 -7.33
CA ALA A 146 6.52 9.20 -6.39
C ALA A 146 6.15 10.66 -6.67
N LYS A 147 6.36 11.53 -5.69
CA LYS A 147 6.01 12.97 -5.79
C LYS A 147 6.70 13.70 -6.94
N ASP A 148 7.85 13.22 -7.41
CA ASP A 148 8.58 13.77 -8.55
C ASP A 148 8.10 13.24 -9.91
N GLY A 149 7.11 12.33 -9.91
CA GLY A 149 6.56 11.69 -11.10
C GLY A 149 7.28 10.41 -11.50
N THR A 150 8.26 9.95 -10.74
CA THR A 150 8.90 8.65 -10.97
C THR A 150 7.88 7.54 -10.68
N VAL A 151 7.69 6.63 -11.64
CA VAL A 151 6.80 5.48 -11.52
C VAL A 151 7.61 4.23 -11.20
N TYR A 152 7.16 3.45 -10.23
CA TYR A 152 7.72 2.14 -9.87
C TYR A 152 6.68 1.06 -10.06
N VAL A 153 7.07 -0.07 -10.65
CA VAL A 153 6.16 -1.17 -11.01
C VAL A 153 6.76 -2.50 -10.58
N SER A 154 5.96 -3.33 -9.92
CA SER A 154 6.35 -4.69 -9.54
C SER A 154 6.06 -5.69 -10.65
N ASP A 155 6.94 -6.70 -10.80
CA ASP A 155 6.74 -7.89 -11.60
C ASP A 155 6.84 -9.12 -10.69
N SER A 156 5.70 -9.72 -10.39
CA SER A 156 5.60 -10.84 -9.46
C SER A 156 6.13 -12.17 -10.06
N ARG A 157 6.28 -12.27 -11.36
CA ARG A 157 6.74 -13.50 -12.02
C ARG A 157 8.25 -13.59 -12.11
N PHE A 158 8.91 -12.45 -12.35
CA PHE A 158 10.37 -12.41 -12.56
C PHE A 158 11.13 -11.73 -11.43
N ASP A 159 10.49 -11.51 -10.27
CA ASP A 159 11.11 -10.87 -9.12
C ASP A 159 11.84 -9.58 -9.52
N LYS A 160 11.07 -8.61 -10.12
CA LYS A 160 11.61 -7.32 -10.59
C LYS A 160 10.80 -6.15 -10.06
N ILE A 161 11.49 -5.02 -9.92
CA ILE A 161 10.87 -3.69 -9.85
C ILE A 161 11.38 -2.90 -11.05
N TYR A 162 10.44 -2.40 -11.86
CA TYR A 162 10.73 -1.45 -12.94
C TYR A 162 10.64 -0.02 -12.43
N ARG A 163 11.31 0.87 -13.16
CA ARG A 163 11.23 2.32 -12.96
C ARG A 163 10.99 3.02 -14.29
N LEU A 164 10.01 3.94 -14.31
CA LEU A 164 9.85 4.92 -15.38
C LEU A 164 10.17 6.30 -14.84
N LYS A 165 11.22 6.92 -15.37
CA LYS A 165 11.64 8.28 -15.01
C LYS A 165 12.07 9.02 -16.24
N ASP A 166 11.58 10.24 -16.44
CA ASP A 166 11.92 11.11 -17.59
C ASP A 166 11.77 10.39 -18.94
N GLY A 167 10.76 9.52 -19.06
CA GLY A 167 10.50 8.71 -20.25
C GLY A 167 11.39 7.48 -20.41
N LYS A 168 12.36 7.25 -19.54
CA LYS A 168 13.21 6.06 -19.54
C LYS A 168 12.57 4.96 -18.71
N TRP A 169 12.26 3.84 -19.36
CA TRP A 169 11.75 2.60 -18.76
C TRP A 169 12.88 1.59 -18.60
N GLU A 170 13.10 1.13 -17.38
CA GLU A 170 14.22 0.23 -17.06
C GLU A 170 13.90 -0.67 -15.86
N VAL A 171 14.64 -1.77 -15.70
CA VAL A 171 14.66 -2.54 -14.46
C VAL A 171 15.49 -1.81 -13.43
N LEU A 172 14.87 -1.44 -12.30
CA LEU A 172 15.55 -0.84 -11.16
C LEU A 172 16.32 -1.89 -10.36
N ILE A 173 15.68 -3.01 -10.06
CA ILE A 173 16.25 -4.13 -9.30
C ILE A 173 15.58 -5.43 -9.72
N SER A 174 16.34 -6.51 -9.69
CA SER A 174 15.82 -7.87 -9.88
C SER A 174 16.53 -8.85 -8.94
N GLY A 175 15.84 -9.94 -8.62
CA GLY A 175 16.41 -11.04 -7.86
C GLY A 175 15.46 -11.60 -6.81
N GLU A 176 15.77 -12.83 -6.37
CA GLU A 176 14.95 -13.61 -5.44
C GLU A 176 14.67 -12.92 -4.10
N GLN A 177 15.48 -11.93 -3.71
CA GLN A 177 15.22 -11.13 -2.51
C GLN A 177 13.89 -10.39 -2.54
N LEU A 178 13.30 -10.16 -3.72
CA LEU A 178 11.98 -9.53 -3.88
C LEU A 178 10.85 -10.49 -3.52
N ASN A 179 11.03 -11.80 -3.73
CA ASN A 179 10.09 -12.87 -3.32
C ASN A 179 8.67 -12.67 -3.84
N LYS A 180 8.50 -12.59 -5.15
CA LYS A 180 7.23 -12.28 -5.82
C LYS A 180 6.64 -10.95 -5.32
N PRO A 181 7.27 -9.81 -5.69
CA PRO A 181 6.79 -8.49 -5.29
C PRO A 181 5.39 -8.25 -5.87
N ASN A 182 4.49 -7.74 -5.04
CA ASN A 182 3.16 -7.31 -5.41
C ASN A 182 3.01 -5.84 -5.03
N GLY A 183 2.30 -5.49 -3.97
CA GLY A 183 2.09 -4.10 -3.58
C GLY A 183 3.38 -3.28 -3.55
N VAL A 184 3.33 -2.08 -4.10
CA VAL A 184 4.43 -1.12 -4.05
C VAL A 184 3.92 0.26 -3.63
N LEU A 185 4.67 0.95 -2.76
CA LEU A 185 4.33 2.30 -2.31
C LEU A 185 5.57 3.19 -2.25
N ALA A 186 5.54 4.34 -2.91
CA ALA A 186 6.59 5.37 -2.76
C ALA A 186 6.56 5.94 -1.35
N ASP A 187 7.62 5.69 -0.57
CA ASP A 187 7.75 6.10 0.83
C ASP A 187 8.80 7.21 0.96
N GLY A 188 8.36 8.44 0.67
CA GLY A 188 9.23 9.59 0.62
C GLY A 188 10.00 9.70 -0.70
N LYS A 189 11.25 10.19 -0.63
CA LYS A 189 12.12 10.38 -1.79
C LYS A 189 13.18 9.29 -1.95
N GLU A 190 13.47 8.58 -0.87
CA GLU A 190 14.65 7.72 -0.75
C GLU A 190 14.32 6.24 -0.74
N SER A 191 13.03 5.90 -0.64
CA SER A 191 12.61 4.50 -0.53
C SER A 191 11.25 4.23 -1.15
N ILE A 192 11.03 2.96 -1.49
CA ILE A 192 9.72 2.40 -1.75
C ILE A 192 9.46 1.24 -0.79
N LEU A 193 8.21 1.03 -0.46
CA LEU A 193 7.77 -0.19 0.22
C LEU A 193 7.41 -1.24 -0.83
N VAL A 194 7.67 -2.49 -0.50
CA VAL A 194 7.40 -3.65 -1.35
C VAL A 194 6.75 -4.74 -0.51
N GLY A 195 5.57 -5.15 -0.90
CA GLY A 195 4.88 -6.32 -0.38
C GLY A 195 5.26 -7.58 -1.14
N SER A 196 5.29 -8.73 -0.47
CA SER A 196 5.63 -10.01 -1.07
C SER A 196 4.47 -10.99 -0.95
N THR A 197 4.01 -11.53 -2.07
CA THR A 197 2.99 -12.59 -2.07
C THR A 197 3.55 -13.96 -1.65
N LYS A 198 4.86 -14.17 -1.77
CA LYS A 198 5.49 -15.45 -1.40
C LYS A 198 5.78 -15.57 0.09
N THR A 199 6.16 -14.48 0.74
CA THR A 199 6.57 -14.49 2.15
C THR A 199 5.62 -13.72 3.07
N GLY A 200 4.68 -12.96 2.50
CA GLY A 200 3.79 -12.10 3.28
C GLY A 200 4.51 -10.99 4.05
N ALA A 201 5.68 -10.60 3.58
CA ALA A 201 6.48 -9.56 4.22
C ALA A 201 6.22 -8.19 3.61
N LEU A 202 6.21 -7.16 4.44
CA LEU A 202 6.32 -5.75 4.06
C LEU A 202 7.77 -5.34 4.24
N ARG A 203 8.41 -4.85 3.18
CA ARG A 203 9.82 -4.47 3.16
C ARG A 203 10.01 -3.06 2.65
N ARG A 204 11.08 -2.41 3.07
CA ARG A 204 11.55 -1.14 2.51
C ARG A 204 12.73 -1.41 1.61
N LEU A 205 12.69 -0.88 0.39
CA LEU A 205 13.79 -0.82 -0.56
C LEU A 205 14.37 0.60 -0.54
N ASP A 206 15.63 0.73 -0.14
CA ASP A 206 16.39 1.98 -0.25
C ASP A 206 16.81 2.19 -1.71
N LEU A 207 16.44 3.33 -2.28
CA LEU A 207 16.64 3.61 -3.73
C LEU A 207 18.08 3.96 -4.10
N ALA A 208 18.91 4.35 -3.14
CA ALA A 208 20.31 4.68 -3.40
C ALA A 208 21.21 3.44 -3.34
N THR A 209 20.95 2.55 -2.38
CA THR A 209 21.77 1.36 -2.12
C THR A 209 21.18 0.07 -2.66
N LEU A 210 19.91 0.07 -3.04
CA LEU A 210 19.10 -1.08 -3.43
C LEU A 210 19.04 -2.19 -2.37
N LYS A 211 19.27 -1.83 -1.11
CA LYS A 211 19.14 -2.75 0.02
C LYS A 211 17.70 -2.81 0.51
N MET A 212 17.26 -4.02 0.83
CA MET A 212 15.94 -4.27 1.41
C MET A 212 16.04 -4.53 2.92
N THR A 213 15.11 -3.93 3.67
CA THR A 213 14.93 -4.19 5.11
C THR A 213 13.49 -4.59 5.38
N THR A 214 13.28 -5.62 6.19
CA THR A 214 11.94 -6.06 6.58
C THR A 214 11.38 -5.09 7.63
N ILE A 215 10.15 -4.62 7.40
CA ILE A 215 9.38 -3.80 8.35
C ILE A 215 8.49 -4.73 9.18
N ALA A 216 7.72 -5.60 8.52
CA ALA A 216 6.82 -6.56 9.15
C ALA A 216 6.75 -7.83 8.30
N ASP A 217 6.38 -8.95 8.94
CA ASP A 217 6.18 -10.23 8.29
C ASP A 217 4.95 -10.96 8.85
N GLY A 218 4.75 -12.22 8.43
CA GLY A 218 3.67 -13.07 8.92
C GLY A 218 2.26 -12.66 8.45
N MET A 219 2.13 -11.90 7.35
CA MET A 219 0.97 -11.88 6.48
C MET A 219 1.10 -13.04 5.49
N ALA A 220 0.03 -13.49 4.85
CA ALA A 220 0.14 -14.66 3.97
C ALA A 220 0.48 -14.27 2.53
N ALA A 221 -0.17 -13.24 2.00
CA ALA A 221 0.00 -12.77 0.62
C ALA A 221 -0.21 -11.26 0.57
N THR A 222 0.85 -10.50 0.93
CA THR A 222 0.79 -9.03 0.94
C THR A 222 0.47 -8.51 -0.46
N ASP A 223 -0.59 -7.70 -0.55
CA ASP A 223 -1.10 -7.12 -1.77
C ASP A 223 -0.96 -5.59 -1.72
N GLY A 224 -2.03 -4.80 -1.62
CA GLY A 224 -1.98 -3.35 -1.60
C GLY A 224 -1.33 -2.76 -0.34
N ILE A 225 -0.66 -1.62 -0.50
CA ILE A 225 0.01 -0.89 0.57
C ILE A 225 -0.32 0.59 0.45
N VAL A 226 -0.94 1.17 1.48
CA VAL A 226 -1.22 2.61 1.52
C VAL A 226 -0.81 3.21 2.86
N THR A 227 -0.36 4.47 2.85
CA THR A 227 0.04 5.16 4.08
C THR A 227 -1.14 5.84 4.76
N ASP A 228 -1.19 5.82 6.12
CA ASP A 228 -2.12 6.68 6.87
C ASP A 228 -1.65 8.15 6.90
N GLY A 229 -0.45 8.41 6.39
CA GLY A 229 0.19 9.72 6.34
C GLY A 229 0.69 10.23 7.70
N LYS A 230 0.73 9.38 8.74
CA LYS A 230 1.14 9.74 10.11
C LYS A 230 2.04 8.67 10.74
N SER A 231 1.47 7.53 11.06
CA SER A 231 2.05 6.56 12.00
C SER A 231 2.34 5.21 11.38
N GLY A 232 1.86 4.92 10.16
CA GLY A 232 2.07 3.62 9.56
C GLY A 232 1.37 3.43 8.22
N TYR A 233 1.08 2.18 7.94
CA TYR A 233 0.60 1.71 6.66
C TYR A 233 -0.60 0.79 6.86
N PHE A 234 -1.60 0.90 6.00
CA PHE A 234 -2.57 -0.15 5.82
C PHE A 234 -2.06 -1.08 4.74
N VAL A 235 -2.17 -2.38 5.00
CA VAL A 235 -1.65 -3.43 4.12
C VAL A 235 -2.73 -4.47 3.95
N SER A 236 -3.13 -4.74 2.71
CA SER A 236 -4.02 -5.86 2.45
C SER A 236 -3.25 -7.17 2.29
N ASP A 237 -3.93 -8.24 2.64
CA ASP A 237 -3.55 -9.62 2.31
C ASP A 237 -4.62 -10.18 1.41
N TRP A 238 -4.24 -10.60 0.21
CA TRP A 238 -5.16 -11.05 -0.83
C TRP A 238 -6.16 -12.13 -0.36
N ASN A 239 -5.78 -12.91 0.67
CA ASN A 239 -6.67 -13.92 1.23
C ASN A 239 -7.87 -13.35 2.02
N GLY A 240 -7.98 -12.04 2.16
CA GLY A 240 -9.12 -11.39 2.80
C GLY A 240 -8.82 -10.75 4.15
N GLN A 241 -7.62 -10.21 4.35
CA GLN A 241 -7.29 -9.45 5.55
C GLN A 241 -6.80 -8.04 5.21
N VAL A 242 -7.00 -7.12 6.14
CA VAL A 242 -6.36 -5.79 6.13
C VAL A 242 -5.69 -5.59 7.47
N PHE A 243 -4.42 -5.25 7.44
CA PHE A 243 -3.60 -4.95 8.61
C PHE A 243 -3.28 -3.46 8.68
N PHE A 244 -3.08 -2.98 9.90
CA PHE A 244 -2.31 -1.77 10.14
C PHE A 244 -0.92 -2.18 10.62
N VAL A 245 0.11 -1.62 9.99
CA VAL A 245 1.52 -1.84 10.35
C VAL A 245 2.09 -0.49 10.74
N ASP A 246 2.52 -0.33 12.00
CA ASP A 246 3.15 0.90 12.44
C ASP A 246 4.60 1.03 11.92
N LYS A 247 5.23 2.18 12.12
CA LYS A 247 6.61 2.44 11.67
C LYS A 247 7.66 1.56 12.36
N ASN A 248 7.32 0.91 13.46
CA ASN A 248 8.17 -0.02 14.19
C ASN A 248 7.94 -1.48 13.76
N GLY A 249 7.01 -1.70 12.81
CA GLY A 249 6.67 -3.03 12.31
C GLY A 249 5.65 -3.79 13.17
N VAL A 250 5.04 -3.14 14.16
CA VAL A 250 3.96 -3.75 14.96
C VAL A 250 2.72 -3.84 14.08
N LYS A 251 2.19 -5.05 13.94
CA LYS A 251 1.08 -5.39 13.07
C LYS A 251 -0.20 -5.63 13.86
N GLU A 252 -1.29 -5.02 13.44
CA GLU A 252 -2.65 -5.21 13.96
C GLU A 252 -3.59 -5.62 12.84
N SER A 253 -4.36 -6.71 13.02
CA SER A 253 -5.39 -7.13 12.05
C SER A 253 -6.66 -6.30 12.26
N LEU A 254 -7.09 -5.57 11.22
CA LEU A 254 -8.26 -4.69 11.27
C LEU A 254 -9.49 -5.29 10.60
N LEU A 255 -9.27 -6.16 9.60
CA LEU A 255 -10.31 -6.85 8.85
C LEU A 255 -9.90 -8.30 8.62
N ASP A 256 -10.84 -9.22 8.77
CA ASP A 256 -10.66 -10.62 8.39
C ASP A 256 -11.95 -11.16 7.79
N THR A 257 -11.95 -11.35 6.47
CA THR A 257 -13.09 -11.85 5.68
C THR A 257 -12.89 -13.27 5.14
N ARG A 258 -11.81 -13.95 5.57
CA ARG A 258 -11.42 -15.28 5.08
C ARG A 258 -12.48 -16.36 5.30
N THR A 259 -13.20 -16.30 6.42
CA THR A 259 -14.31 -17.22 6.68
C THR A 259 -15.44 -17.10 5.66
N GLY A 260 -15.65 -15.89 5.12
CA GLY A 260 -16.58 -15.61 4.03
C GLY A 260 -15.99 -15.85 2.64
N LYS A 261 -14.72 -16.25 2.54
CA LYS A 261 -13.98 -16.40 1.27
C LYS A 261 -14.03 -15.13 0.41
N ILE A 262 -13.94 -13.96 1.05
CA ILE A 262 -13.92 -12.67 0.38
C ILE A 262 -12.49 -12.16 0.40
N ASN A 263 -11.94 -11.86 -0.78
CA ASN A 263 -10.60 -11.35 -0.94
C ASN A 263 -10.47 -9.88 -0.50
N SER A 264 -9.26 -9.43 -0.25
CA SER A 264 -8.89 -8.03 -0.09
C SER A 264 -7.70 -7.77 -0.99
N ALA A 265 -7.98 -7.25 -2.21
CA ALA A 265 -6.95 -6.99 -3.21
C ALA A 265 -6.29 -5.61 -2.97
N ASP A 266 -5.83 -4.91 -3.99
CA ASP A 266 -5.10 -3.66 -3.82
C ASP A 266 -6.00 -2.51 -3.33
N ILE A 267 -5.72 -2.01 -2.13
CA ILE A 267 -6.56 -1.07 -1.36
C ILE A 267 -6.15 0.38 -1.56
N GLU A 268 -7.09 1.31 -1.28
CA GLU A 268 -6.83 2.75 -1.22
C GLU A 268 -7.28 3.34 0.13
N TYR A 269 -6.58 4.37 0.62
CA TYR A 269 -6.97 5.13 1.80
C TYR A 269 -7.32 6.58 1.48
N VAL A 270 -8.60 6.89 1.46
CA VAL A 270 -9.13 8.25 1.30
C VAL A 270 -8.99 9.02 2.62
N LYS A 271 -7.83 9.62 2.82
CA LYS A 271 -7.43 10.26 4.08
C LYS A 271 -8.41 11.35 4.54
N SER A 272 -8.93 12.17 3.63
CA SER A 272 -9.89 13.25 3.93
C SER A 272 -11.19 12.74 4.54
N ARG A 273 -11.55 11.49 4.28
CA ARG A 273 -12.77 10.82 4.75
C ARG A 273 -12.49 9.71 5.76
N LYS A 274 -11.23 9.40 6.03
CA LYS A 274 -10.78 8.22 6.81
C LYS A 274 -11.41 6.92 6.30
N LEU A 275 -11.51 6.75 4.99
CA LEU A 275 -12.08 5.56 4.38
C LEU A 275 -10.98 4.68 3.80
N ILE A 276 -11.01 3.38 4.10
CA ILE A 276 -10.29 2.36 3.34
C ILE A 276 -11.26 1.77 2.35
N LEU A 277 -10.87 1.76 1.07
CA LEU A 277 -11.57 1.11 -0.02
C LEU A 277 -10.93 -0.23 -0.28
N VAL A 278 -11.73 -1.29 -0.29
CA VAL A 278 -11.26 -2.68 -0.43
C VAL A 278 -11.97 -3.34 -1.61
N PRO A 279 -11.27 -3.60 -2.72
CA PRO A 279 -11.82 -4.42 -3.80
C PRO A 279 -11.86 -5.88 -3.36
N THR A 280 -12.97 -6.55 -3.63
CA THR A 280 -13.25 -7.90 -3.11
C THR A 280 -12.97 -9.01 -4.12
N PHE A 281 -12.32 -8.69 -5.22
CA PHE A 281 -11.92 -9.58 -6.29
C PHE A 281 -13.09 -10.44 -6.80
N PHE A 282 -13.18 -11.70 -6.42
CA PHE A 282 -14.21 -12.63 -6.90
C PHE A 282 -15.64 -12.30 -6.45
N LYS A 283 -15.84 -11.46 -5.45
CA LYS A 283 -17.17 -11.00 -5.05
C LYS A 283 -17.70 -9.87 -5.94
N ASN A 284 -16.87 -9.30 -6.80
CA ASN A 284 -17.20 -8.24 -7.76
C ASN A 284 -17.74 -6.95 -7.12
N THR A 285 -17.25 -6.59 -5.94
CA THR A 285 -17.62 -5.35 -5.25
C THR A 285 -16.39 -4.59 -4.76
N VAL A 286 -16.57 -3.30 -4.50
CA VAL A 286 -15.71 -2.49 -3.65
C VAL A 286 -16.44 -2.20 -2.36
N VAL A 287 -15.78 -2.36 -1.22
CA VAL A 287 -16.33 -2.06 0.11
C VAL A 287 -15.54 -0.93 0.74
N ALA A 288 -16.25 0.07 1.27
CA ALA A 288 -15.63 1.13 2.06
C ALA A 288 -15.80 0.88 3.56
N TYR A 289 -14.71 1.08 4.28
CA TYR A 289 -14.67 1.01 5.73
C TYR A 289 -14.15 2.33 6.30
N HIS A 290 -14.82 2.86 7.33
CA HIS A 290 -14.33 3.98 8.12
C HIS A 290 -13.30 3.50 9.14
N VAL A 291 -12.18 4.25 9.27
CA VAL A 291 -11.12 3.99 10.26
C VAL A 291 -11.42 4.81 11.52
N GLU A 292 -11.71 4.12 12.63
CA GLU A 292 -11.94 4.67 13.98
C GLU A 292 -10.69 4.61 14.86
#